data_5ecf0d169771cb70866f98be55c2f2fe
#
_entry.id   5ecf0d169771cb70866f98be55c2f2fe
#
_cell.length_a   1.000
_cell.length_b   1.000
_cell.length_c   1.000
_cell.angle_alpha   90.00
_cell.angle_beta   90.00
_cell.angle_gamma   90.00
#
_symmetry.space_group_name_H-M   'P 1'
#
loop_
_entity.id
_entity.type
_entity.pdbx_description
1 polymer ?
#
loop_
_entity_poly.entity_id
_entity_poly.type
_entity_poly.pdbx_seq_one_letter_code
_entity_poly.pdbx_strand_id
1 'polypeptide(L)'
;YYWLCTLNGNKKCIKKIKILKEKLDEKEFMLISEEIVEILKRDFEENLDTISAFKLGYWFEKISPEIDFEKSYLWYSVSVSGGVYKAMKLRDRVGEKLDKDKISKIQKEANDIFTKEKYFTRKEKK
;
A
#
# COMPACT_ATOMS: atom_id res chain seq x y z
N TYR A 1 -5.86 15.29 -3.73
CA TYR A 1 -7.22 14.79 -4.02
C TYR A 1 -7.24 13.74 -5.12
N TYR A 2 -6.64 14.00 -6.27
CA TYR A 2 -6.58 13.05 -7.39
C TYR A 2 -5.83 11.77 -7.07
N TRP A 3 -4.83 11.84 -6.21
CA TRP A 3 -4.02 10.69 -5.80
C TRP A 3 -4.87 9.66 -5.05
N LEU A 4 -5.70 10.12 -4.10
CA LEU A 4 -6.59 9.24 -3.34
C LEU A 4 -7.67 8.65 -4.23
N CYS A 5 -8.19 9.43 -5.16
CA CYS A 5 -9.18 8.99 -6.14
C CYS A 5 -8.63 7.86 -7.03
N THR A 6 -7.38 7.95 -7.45
CA THR A 6 -6.70 6.91 -8.23
C THR A 6 -6.61 5.60 -7.46
N LEU A 7 -6.32 5.68 -6.16
CA LEU A 7 -6.21 4.51 -5.30
C LEU A 7 -7.55 3.77 -5.16
N ASN A 8 -8.66 4.44 -5.45
CA ASN A 8 -9.98 3.83 -5.46
C ASN A 8 -10.34 3.21 -6.83
N GLY A 9 -9.41 3.21 -7.78
CA GLY A 9 -9.60 2.57 -9.09
C GLY A 9 -10.34 3.40 -10.11
N ASN A 10 -10.49 4.70 -9.90
CA ASN A 10 -11.18 5.59 -10.83
C ASN A 10 -10.30 5.86 -12.06
N LYS A 11 -10.71 5.39 -13.21
CA LYS A 11 -9.96 5.50 -14.47
C LYS A 11 -9.68 6.95 -14.89
N LYS A 12 -10.63 7.86 -14.65
CA LYS A 12 -10.44 9.29 -14.96
C LYS A 12 -9.34 9.90 -14.10
N CYS A 13 -9.30 9.54 -12.81
CA CYS A 13 -8.27 10.01 -11.90
C CYS A 13 -6.89 9.47 -12.28
N ILE A 14 -6.81 8.22 -12.72
CA ILE A 14 -5.57 7.61 -13.19
C ILE A 14 -4.99 8.40 -14.38
N LYS A 15 -5.83 8.76 -15.34
CA LYS A 15 -5.41 9.56 -16.50
C LYS A 15 -4.91 10.94 -16.06
N LYS A 16 -5.64 11.61 -15.16
CA LYS A 16 -5.25 12.94 -14.65
C LYS A 16 -3.94 12.89 -13.87
N ILE A 17 -3.72 11.83 -13.11
CA ILE A 17 -2.49 11.66 -12.35
C ILE A 17 -1.28 11.50 -13.28
N LYS A 18 -1.43 10.75 -14.36
CA LYS A 18 -0.34 10.63 -15.34
C LYS A 18 0.05 11.99 -15.90
N ILE A 19 -0.93 12.86 -16.20
CA ILE A 19 -0.68 14.21 -16.67
C ILE A 19 -0.01 15.06 -15.60
N LEU A 20 -0.49 15.00 -14.34
CA LEU A 20 0.09 15.72 -13.22
C LEU A 20 1.52 15.27 -12.92
N LYS A 21 1.78 13.97 -13.02
CA LYS A 21 3.11 13.41 -12.79
C LYS A 21 4.15 13.97 -13.75
N GLU A 22 3.75 14.24 -14.99
CA GLU A 22 4.62 14.85 -16.00
C GLU A 22 4.91 16.33 -15.70
N LYS A 23 4.00 17.01 -14.99
CA LYS A 23 4.11 18.45 -14.67
C LYS A 23 4.80 18.74 -13.35
N LEU A 24 4.84 17.77 -12.42
CA LEU A 24 5.49 17.93 -11.12
C LEU A 24 6.97 17.60 -11.21
N ASP A 25 7.81 18.36 -10.50
CA ASP A 25 9.22 17.97 -10.37
C ASP A 25 9.34 16.81 -9.39
N GLU A 26 10.50 16.15 -9.38
CA GLU A 26 10.74 14.98 -8.54
C GLU A 26 10.58 15.28 -7.05
N LYS A 27 11.02 16.45 -6.60
CA LYS A 27 10.91 16.85 -5.19
C LYS A 27 9.47 17.00 -4.75
N GLU A 28 8.67 17.70 -5.56
CA GLU A 28 7.25 17.90 -5.25
C GLU A 28 6.51 16.56 -5.20
N PHE A 29 6.77 15.68 -6.16
CA PHE A 29 6.16 14.37 -6.21
C PHE A 29 6.56 13.50 -5.02
N MET A 30 7.84 13.54 -4.62
CA MET A 30 8.31 12.80 -3.43
C MET A 30 7.62 13.28 -2.16
N LEU A 31 7.45 14.59 -1.98
CA LEU A 31 6.78 15.14 -0.82
C LEU A 31 5.31 14.71 -0.76
N ILE A 32 4.62 14.75 -1.90
CA ILE A 32 3.23 14.29 -2.00
C ILE A 32 3.13 12.80 -1.67
N SER A 33 4.07 12.01 -2.20
CA SER A 33 4.11 10.56 -1.94
C SER A 33 4.30 10.26 -0.46
N GLU A 34 5.23 10.92 0.21
CA GLU A 34 5.47 10.74 1.64
C GLU A 34 4.21 11.05 2.46
N GLU A 35 3.53 12.13 2.12
CA GLU A 35 2.30 12.52 2.80
C GLU A 35 1.20 11.47 2.64
N ILE A 36 0.99 10.98 1.41
CA ILE A 36 -0.03 9.96 1.12
C ILE A 36 0.29 8.65 1.84
N VAL A 37 1.54 8.22 1.82
CA VAL A 37 1.97 7.01 2.52
C VAL A 37 1.72 7.15 4.02
N GLU A 38 2.02 8.30 4.62
CA GLU A 38 1.77 8.53 6.04
C GLU A 38 0.29 8.49 6.39
N ILE A 39 -0.56 9.10 5.56
CA ILE A 39 -2.01 9.10 5.78
C ILE A 39 -2.54 7.66 5.76
N LEU A 40 -2.13 6.87 4.76
CA LEU A 40 -2.59 5.48 4.62
C LEU A 40 -2.09 4.59 5.75
N LYS A 41 -0.83 4.75 6.17
CA LYS A 41 -0.28 4.02 7.32
C LYS A 41 -1.02 4.36 8.60
N ARG A 42 -1.32 5.63 8.82
CA ARG A 42 -2.05 6.08 10.00
C ARG A 42 -3.45 5.48 10.03
N ASP A 43 -4.17 5.49 8.91
CA ASP A 43 -5.50 4.88 8.84
C ASP A 43 -5.44 3.39 9.18
N PHE A 44 -4.43 2.69 8.69
CA PHE A 44 -4.23 1.29 9.04
C PHE A 44 -3.92 1.11 10.54
N GLU A 45 -2.98 1.89 11.08
CA GLU A 45 -2.54 1.76 12.46
C GLU A 45 -3.63 2.13 13.47
N GLU A 46 -4.38 3.18 13.21
CA GLU A 46 -5.41 3.67 14.14
C GLU A 46 -6.73 2.90 14.03
N ASN A 47 -7.11 2.48 12.84
CA ASN A 47 -8.43 1.91 12.57
C ASN A 47 -8.40 0.45 12.07
N LEU A 48 -7.22 -0.12 11.94
CA LEU A 48 -7.00 -1.44 11.30
C LEU A 48 -7.67 -1.48 9.91
N ASP A 49 -7.53 -0.39 9.15
CA ASP A 49 -8.13 -0.28 7.83
C ASP A 49 -7.29 -1.03 6.80
N THR A 50 -7.69 -2.27 6.51
CA THR A 50 -6.98 -3.13 5.58
C THR A 50 -7.12 -2.70 4.13
N ILE A 51 -8.14 -1.88 3.82
CA ILE A 51 -8.25 -1.24 2.51
C ILE A 51 -7.14 -0.20 2.34
N SER A 52 -6.78 0.53 3.39
CA SER A 52 -5.62 1.45 3.35
C SER A 52 -4.33 0.68 3.10
N ALA A 53 -4.17 -0.50 3.69
CA ALA A 53 -3.02 -1.36 3.40
C ALA A 53 -2.99 -1.79 1.93
N PHE A 54 -4.15 -2.13 1.36
CA PHE A 54 -4.27 -2.44 -0.07
C PHE A 54 -3.85 -1.25 -0.93
N LYS A 55 -4.29 -0.05 -0.58
CA LYS A 55 -3.93 1.19 -1.29
C LYS A 55 -2.43 1.45 -1.23
N LEU A 56 -1.78 1.16 -0.10
CA LEU A 56 -0.33 1.26 0.02
C LEU A 56 0.38 0.30 -0.93
N GLY A 57 -0.08 -0.95 -1.00
CA GLY A 57 0.47 -1.91 -1.95
C GLY A 57 0.39 -1.41 -3.38
N TYR A 58 -0.77 -0.90 -3.77
CA TYR A 58 -0.99 -0.35 -5.10
C TYR A 58 -0.10 0.87 -5.37
N TRP A 59 0.03 1.76 -4.37
CA TRP A 59 0.87 2.95 -4.47
C TRP A 59 2.31 2.58 -4.80
N PHE A 60 2.91 1.67 -4.05
CA PHE A 60 4.29 1.26 -4.26
C PHE A 60 4.50 0.47 -5.55
N GLU A 61 3.47 -0.21 -6.03
CA GLU A 61 3.54 -0.96 -7.29
C GLU A 61 3.46 -0.07 -8.52
N LYS A 62 2.57 0.93 -8.51
CA LYS A 62 2.16 1.64 -9.72
C LYS A 62 2.46 3.14 -9.73
N ILE A 63 2.48 3.80 -8.60
CA ILE A 63 2.42 5.28 -8.57
C ILE A 63 3.65 5.92 -7.93
N SER A 64 4.21 5.33 -6.90
CA SER A 64 5.34 5.88 -6.14
C SER A 64 6.45 6.42 -7.06
N PRO A 65 7.13 7.53 -6.69
CA PRO A 65 8.28 8.02 -7.45
C PRO A 65 9.33 6.96 -7.73
N GLU A 66 9.56 6.11 -6.71
CA GLU A 66 10.38 4.92 -6.86
C GLU A 66 9.49 3.70 -6.62
N ILE A 67 9.30 2.90 -7.66
CA ILE A 67 8.53 1.67 -7.55
C ILE A 67 9.28 0.72 -6.62
N ASP A 68 8.58 0.23 -5.59
CA ASP A 68 9.18 -0.66 -4.59
C ASP A 68 8.32 -1.92 -4.45
N PHE A 69 8.75 -2.99 -5.15
CA PHE A 69 8.02 -4.24 -5.16
C PHE A 69 8.05 -4.96 -3.81
N GLU A 70 9.08 -4.75 -3.00
CA GLU A 70 9.15 -5.35 -1.67
C GLU A 70 8.08 -4.75 -0.75
N LYS A 71 7.98 -3.42 -0.72
CA LYS A 71 6.95 -2.72 0.06
C LYS A 71 5.56 -2.99 -0.49
N SER A 72 5.41 -3.05 -1.81
CA SER A 72 4.13 -3.39 -2.43
C SER A 72 3.67 -4.78 -2.00
N TYR A 73 4.54 -5.77 -2.07
CA TYR A 73 4.25 -7.13 -1.64
C TYR A 73 3.87 -7.17 -0.16
N LEU A 74 4.62 -6.45 0.68
CA LEU A 74 4.34 -6.36 2.12
C LEU A 74 2.92 -5.86 2.39
N TRP A 75 2.55 -4.74 1.80
CA TRP A 75 1.24 -4.13 2.08
C TRP A 75 0.08 -4.90 1.46
N TYR A 76 0.27 -5.50 0.29
CA TYR A 76 -0.73 -6.42 -0.26
C TYR A 76 -0.92 -7.62 0.68
N SER A 77 0.15 -8.16 1.22
CA SER A 77 0.08 -9.29 2.16
C SER A 77 -0.65 -8.92 3.44
N VAL A 78 -0.39 -7.72 3.98
CA VAL A 78 -1.11 -7.19 5.15
C VAL A 78 -2.61 -7.09 4.84
N SER A 79 -2.97 -6.58 3.67
CA SER A 79 -4.38 -6.45 3.29
C SER A 79 -5.07 -7.81 3.11
N VAL A 80 -4.38 -8.80 2.57
CA VAL A 80 -4.90 -10.16 2.45
C VAL A 80 -5.17 -10.76 3.84
N SER A 81 -4.25 -10.55 4.79
CA SER A 81 -4.44 -11.01 6.18
C SER A 81 -5.69 -10.39 6.81
N GLY A 82 -6.06 -9.20 6.38
CA GLY A 82 -7.28 -8.52 6.84
C GLY A 82 -8.53 -8.84 6.04
N GLY A 83 -8.46 -9.77 5.09
CA GLY A 83 -9.62 -10.22 4.32
C GLY A 83 -9.82 -9.54 2.97
N VAL A 84 -8.88 -8.72 2.51
CA VAL A 84 -8.96 -8.07 1.19
C VAL A 84 -8.45 -9.06 0.14
N TYR A 85 -9.28 -10.04 -0.21
CA TYR A 85 -8.86 -11.17 -1.04
C TYR A 85 -8.49 -10.78 -2.48
N LYS A 86 -9.04 -9.68 -3.00
CA LYS A 86 -8.65 -9.18 -4.33
C LYS A 86 -7.16 -8.83 -4.42
N ALA A 87 -6.53 -8.57 -3.28
CA ALA A 87 -5.09 -8.28 -3.24
C ALA A 87 -4.23 -9.51 -3.51
N MET A 88 -4.76 -10.73 -3.39
CA MET A 88 -3.99 -11.95 -3.59
C MET A 88 -3.38 -12.05 -4.98
N LYS A 89 -4.17 -11.76 -6.01
CA LYS A 89 -3.69 -11.78 -7.41
C LYS A 89 -2.60 -10.74 -7.65
N LEU A 90 -2.81 -9.54 -7.09
CA LEU A 90 -1.85 -8.44 -7.22
C LEU A 90 -0.55 -8.74 -6.46
N ARG A 91 -0.68 -9.30 -5.26
CA ARG A 91 0.46 -9.75 -4.47
C ARG A 91 1.29 -10.79 -5.23
N ASP A 92 0.62 -11.79 -5.79
CA ASP A 92 1.30 -12.87 -6.51
C ASP A 92 2.01 -12.33 -7.76
N ARG A 93 1.39 -11.39 -8.46
CA ARG A 93 2.00 -10.73 -9.61
C ARG A 93 3.28 -9.98 -9.22
N VAL A 94 3.24 -9.25 -8.13
CA VAL A 94 4.42 -8.54 -7.60
C VAL A 94 5.48 -9.53 -7.15
N GLY A 95 5.06 -10.63 -6.52
CA GLY A 95 5.94 -11.69 -6.03
C GLY A 95 6.78 -12.34 -7.12
N GLU A 96 6.29 -12.37 -8.36
CA GLU A 96 7.05 -12.89 -9.49
C GLU A 96 8.36 -12.11 -9.74
N LYS A 97 8.43 -10.87 -9.27
CA LYS A 97 9.58 -9.99 -9.41
C LYS A 97 10.54 -10.04 -8.23
N LEU A 98 10.25 -10.87 -7.24
CA LEU A 98 11.04 -10.99 -6.00
C LEU A 98 11.62 -12.39 -5.84
N ASP A 99 12.76 -12.48 -5.13
CA ASP A 99 13.36 -13.76 -4.76
C ASP A 99 12.52 -14.48 -3.70
N LYS A 100 12.51 -15.81 -3.73
CA LYS A 100 11.76 -16.63 -2.77
C LYS A 100 12.14 -16.33 -1.32
N ASP A 101 13.43 -16.11 -1.06
CA ASP A 101 13.92 -15.81 0.28
C ASP A 101 13.36 -14.46 0.78
N LYS A 102 13.30 -13.47 -0.08
CA LYS A 102 12.70 -12.17 0.23
C LYS A 102 11.22 -12.30 0.50
N ILE A 103 10.51 -13.08 -0.33
CA ILE A 103 9.09 -13.32 -0.17
C ILE A 103 8.80 -13.91 1.22
N SER A 104 9.55 -14.92 1.64
CA SER A 104 9.37 -15.53 2.96
C SER A 104 9.54 -14.54 4.10
N LYS A 105 10.57 -13.70 4.02
CA LYS A 105 10.83 -12.66 5.02
C LYS A 105 9.71 -11.62 5.07
N ILE A 106 9.25 -11.19 3.90
CA ILE A 106 8.20 -10.18 3.79
C ILE A 106 6.87 -10.72 4.29
N GLN A 107 6.54 -11.97 3.98
CA GLN A 107 5.33 -12.62 4.47
C GLN A 107 5.30 -12.67 6.01
N LYS A 108 6.43 -13.01 6.61
CA LYS A 108 6.56 -13.04 8.07
C LYS A 108 6.38 -11.64 8.64
N GLU A 109 7.03 -10.64 8.05
CA GLU A 109 6.92 -9.24 8.47
C GLU A 109 5.47 -8.75 8.36
N ALA A 110 4.79 -9.06 7.25
CA ALA A 110 3.40 -8.67 7.05
C ALA A 110 2.48 -9.28 8.11
N ASN A 111 2.69 -10.55 8.43
CA ASN A 111 1.92 -11.23 9.45
C ASN A 111 2.15 -10.60 10.84
N ASP A 112 3.40 -10.27 11.15
CA ASP A 112 3.75 -9.61 12.40
C ASP A 112 3.11 -8.21 12.51
N ILE A 113 3.15 -7.44 11.44
CA ILE A 113 2.52 -6.10 11.39
C ILE A 113 1.02 -6.22 11.63
N PHE A 114 0.34 -7.10 10.91
CA PHE A 114 -1.11 -7.26 11.04
C PHE A 114 -1.50 -7.74 12.44
N THR A 115 -0.79 -8.72 12.96
CA THR A 115 -1.05 -9.28 14.29
C THR A 115 -0.87 -8.23 15.38
N LYS A 116 0.19 -7.44 15.29
CA LYS A 116 0.48 -6.36 16.24
C LYS A 116 -0.63 -5.31 16.24
N GLU A 117 -1.03 -4.82 15.07
CA GLU A 117 -2.06 -3.79 14.98
C GLU A 117 -3.42 -4.32 15.42
N LYS A 118 -3.75 -5.56 15.08
CA LYS A 118 -4.98 -6.19 15.53
C LYS A 118 -5.03 -6.30 17.05
N TYR A 119 -3.92 -6.65 17.67
CA TYR A 119 -3.82 -6.74 19.12
C TYR A 119 -4.02 -5.39 19.80
N PHE A 120 -3.35 -4.34 19.32
CA PHE A 120 -3.48 -2.99 19.87
C PHE A 120 -4.87 -2.42 19.70
N THR A 121 -5.48 -2.61 18.54
CA THR A 121 -6.84 -2.14 18.28
C THR A 121 -7.85 -2.80 19.22
N ARG A 122 -7.69 -4.09 19.50
CA ARG A 122 -8.54 -4.80 20.47
C ARG A 122 -8.38 -4.27 21.89
N LYS A 123 -7.15 -3.90 22.31
CA LYS A 123 -6.89 -3.36 23.64
C LYS A 123 -7.55 -2.00 23.84
N GLU A 124 -7.50 -1.14 22.83
CA GLU A 124 -8.10 0.20 22.91
C GLU A 124 -9.61 0.16 22.98
N LYS A 125 -10.25 -0.87 22.46
CA LYS A 125 -11.71 -1.05 22.48
C LYS A 125 -12.25 -1.59 23.81
N LYS A 126 -11.40 -1.91 24.71
CA LYS A 126 -11.77 -2.29 26.09
C LYS A 126 -11.61 -1.09 27.02
#